data_ce1c1ea76acf2a9995f2ddff5ce03578
#
_entry.id   ce1c1ea76acf2a9995f2ddff5ce03578
#
_cell.length_a   1.000
_cell.length_b   1.000
_cell.length_c   1.000
_cell.angle_alpha   90.00
_cell.angle_beta   90.00
_cell.angle_gamma   90.00
#
_symmetry.space_group_name_H-M   'P 1'
#
loop_
_entity.id
_entity.type
_entity.pdbx_description
1 polymer ?
#
loop_
_entity_poly.entity_id
_entity_poly.type
_entity_poly.pdbx_seq_one_letter_code
_entity_poly.pdbx_strand_id
1 'polypeptide(L)'
;MDTSAWTDIAAIDAGNRQIIGLKSDGTAIVSSDLPERYDVFGWTDLVAVSSGYKHVVGLKLDGTVVASCKESDNQEAVDVSGWTDVVCIGAGNTETLAVTSNGDILAFLELHDEGIYEGSY
;
A
#
# COMPACT_ATOMS: atom_id res chain seq x y z
N MET A 1 12.90 -4.38 13.20
CA MET A 1 12.88 -4.44 11.76
C MET A 1 14.29 -4.55 11.24
N ASP A 2 14.53 -5.45 10.33
CA ASP A 2 15.87 -5.72 9.89
C ASP A 2 15.87 -5.85 8.38
N THR A 3 16.56 -4.98 7.70
CA THR A 3 16.66 -5.00 6.26
C THR A 3 18.04 -5.40 5.77
N SER A 4 18.86 -5.93 6.66
CA SER A 4 20.26 -6.16 6.28
C SER A 4 20.41 -7.22 5.19
N ALA A 5 19.42 -8.08 5.00
CA ALA A 5 19.50 -9.09 3.97
C ALA A 5 18.83 -8.66 2.67
N TRP A 6 18.32 -7.46 2.60
CA TRP A 6 17.61 -7.04 1.40
C TRP A 6 18.61 -6.70 0.32
N THR A 7 18.33 -7.12 -0.89
CA THR A 7 19.16 -6.82 -2.04
C THR A 7 18.27 -6.40 -3.20
N ASP A 8 18.85 -5.74 -4.16
CA ASP A 8 18.16 -5.35 -5.38
C ASP A 8 16.94 -4.48 -5.13
N ILE A 9 17.03 -3.58 -4.17
CA ILE A 9 15.93 -2.69 -3.85
C ILE A 9 15.95 -1.49 -4.76
N ALA A 10 14.83 -1.21 -5.43
CA ALA A 10 14.71 -0.09 -6.32
C ALA A 10 14.00 1.09 -5.66
N ALA A 11 13.16 0.86 -4.66
CA ALA A 11 12.47 1.93 -3.94
C ALA A 11 12.06 1.41 -2.59
N ILE A 12 11.78 2.32 -1.66
CA ILE A 12 11.47 1.92 -0.31
C ILE A 12 10.54 2.97 0.29
N ASP A 13 9.67 2.55 1.15
CA ASP A 13 8.82 3.50 1.88
C ASP A 13 8.62 2.97 3.30
N ALA A 14 8.60 3.84 4.26
CA ALA A 14 8.50 3.47 5.66
C ALA A 14 7.23 4.03 6.25
N GLY A 15 6.53 3.23 7.00
CA GLY A 15 5.36 3.67 7.72
C GLY A 15 5.57 3.51 9.21
N ASN A 16 4.50 3.31 9.95
CA ASN A 16 4.60 3.17 11.36
C ASN A 16 5.00 1.75 11.67
N ARG A 17 6.22 1.50 12.00
CA ARG A 17 6.69 0.19 12.43
C ARG A 17 6.81 -0.82 11.29
N GLN A 18 6.81 -0.40 10.05
CA GLN A 18 7.07 -1.30 8.94
C GLN A 18 7.76 -0.57 7.80
N ILE A 19 8.47 -1.30 7.00
CA ILE A 19 9.15 -0.77 5.84
C ILE A 19 8.82 -1.70 4.70
N ILE A 20 8.46 -1.14 3.55
CA ILE A 20 8.23 -1.96 2.37
C ILE A 20 9.25 -1.57 1.32
N GLY A 21 9.82 -2.55 0.67
CA GLY A 21 10.77 -2.33 -0.40
C GLY A 21 10.24 -2.86 -1.70
N LEU A 22 10.50 -2.12 -2.78
CA LEU A 22 10.20 -2.55 -4.12
C LEU A 22 11.49 -3.08 -4.71
N LYS A 23 11.48 -4.32 -5.13
CA LYS A 23 12.67 -4.90 -5.70
C LYS A 23 12.72 -4.64 -7.20
N SER A 24 13.89 -4.68 -7.77
CA SER A 24 14.05 -4.34 -9.18
C SER A 24 13.34 -5.33 -10.09
N ASP A 25 12.97 -6.50 -9.60
CA ASP A 25 12.22 -7.46 -10.39
C ASP A 25 10.71 -7.27 -10.28
N GLY A 26 10.26 -6.22 -9.62
CA GLY A 26 8.82 -5.93 -9.52
C GLY A 26 8.12 -6.61 -8.37
N THR A 27 8.85 -7.23 -7.47
CA THR A 27 8.24 -7.84 -6.29
C THR A 27 8.46 -6.96 -5.07
N ALA A 28 7.83 -7.29 -3.97
CA ALA A 28 7.91 -6.48 -2.76
C ALA A 28 8.42 -7.31 -1.59
N ILE A 29 9.02 -6.64 -0.63
CA ILE A 29 9.46 -7.28 0.58
C ILE A 29 9.14 -6.33 1.75
N VAL A 30 8.74 -6.88 2.88
CA VAL A 30 8.34 -6.07 4.03
C VAL A 30 9.17 -6.49 5.23
N SER A 31 9.58 -5.52 6.03
CA SER A 31 10.15 -5.75 7.34
C SER A 31 9.32 -4.99 8.35
N SER A 32 8.87 -5.64 9.41
CA SER A 32 8.07 -4.99 10.42
C SER A 32 8.22 -5.72 11.73
N ASP A 33 7.67 -5.16 12.79
CA ASP A 33 7.65 -5.84 14.06
C ASP A 33 6.79 -7.10 14.00
N LEU A 34 5.85 -7.15 13.07
CA LEU A 34 4.98 -8.31 12.91
C LEU A 34 4.95 -8.68 11.44
N PRO A 35 6.05 -9.18 10.91
CA PRO A 35 6.11 -9.39 9.46
C PRO A 35 5.10 -10.39 8.94
N GLU A 36 4.65 -11.29 9.79
CA GLU A 36 3.70 -12.27 9.32
C GLU A 36 2.33 -11.66 9.04
N ARG A 37 2.12 -10.41 9.40
CA ARG A 37 0.85 -9.80 9.17
C ARG A 37 0.74 -9.15 7.81
N TYR A 38 1.79 -9.10 7.04
CA TYR A 38 1.75 -8.50 5.72
C TYR A 38 2.03 -9.57 4.69
N ASP A 39 1.10 -9.75 3.74
CA ASP A 39 1.25 -10.76 2.74
C ASP A 39 1.47 -10.10 1.40
N VAL A 40 2.71 -9.93 1.01
CA VAL A 40 3.04 -9.35 -0.27
C VAL A 40 3.66 -10.40 -1.19
N PHE A 41 3.56 -11.68 -0.80
CA PHE A 41 4.29 -12.72 -1.48
C PHE A 41 3.91 -12.86 -2.93
N GLY A 42 2.73 -12.71 -3.32
CA GLY A 42 2.32 -12.88 -4.70
C GLY A 42 2.34 -11.60 -5.51
N TRP A 43 2.84 -10.51 -4.97
CA TRP A 43 2.80 -9.25 -5.70
C TRP A 43 3.90 -9.26 -6.77
N THR A 44 3.53 -8.94 -8.00
CA THR A 44 4.48 -8.90 -9.12
C THR A 44 4.17 -7.68 -9.97
N ASP A 45 5.11 -7.35 -10.83
CA ASP A 45 4.95 -6.24 -11.79
C ASP A 45 4.70 -4.92 -11.08
N LEU A 46 5.28 -4.73 -9.92
CA LEU A 46 5.09 -3.50 -9.18
C LEU A 46 6.01 -2.42 -9.72
N VAL A 47 5.51 -1.20 -9.75
CA VAL A 47 6.29 -0.03 -10.15
C VAL A 47 6.40 0.98 -9.01
N ALA A 48 5.62 0.83 -7.94
CA ALA A 48 5.70 1.73 -6.79
C ALA A 48 5.13 1.04 -5.57
N VAL A 49 5.57 1.45 -4.39
CA VAL A 49 5.06 0.93 -3.12
C VAL A 49 4.86 2.10 -2.17
N SER A 50 3.96 1.92 -1.20
CA SER A 50 3.71 2.95 -0.19
C SER A 50 3.33 2.25 1.12
N SER A 51 3.70 2.83 2.24
CA SER A 51 3.46 2.23 3.54
C SER A 51 2.66 3.20 4.39
N GLY A 52 1.55 2.75 4.93
CA GLY A 52 0.71 3.56 5.80
C GLY A 52 0.91 3.18 7.26
N TYR A 53 -0.11 3.45 8.07
CA TYR A 53 0.04 3.17 9.49
C TYR A 53 -0.04 1.68 9.75
N LYS A 54 -1.01 0.99 9.17
CA LYS A 54 -1.18 -0.42 9.40
C LYS A 54 -1.31 -1.19 8.10
N HIS A 55 -0.93 -0.63 6.98
CA HIS A 55 -1.09 -1.32 5.71
C HIS A 55 0.00 -0.92 4.74
N VAL A 56 0.19 -1.71 3.71
CA VAL A 56 1.14 -1.42 2.66
C VAL A 56 0.42 -1.57 1.32
N VAL A 57 0.84 -0.80 0.34
CA VAL A 57 0.16 -0.70 -0.94
C VAL A 57 1.18 -0.80 -2.06
N GLY A 58 0.83 -1.46 -3.14
CA GLY A 58 1.67 -1.55 -4.32
C GLY A 58 0.91 -1.14 -5.56
N LEU A 59 1.58 -0.44 -6.46
CA LEU A 59 1.03 -0.05 -7.75
C LEU A 59 1.64 -0.94 -8.80
N LYS A 60 0.79 -1.56 -9.60
CA LYS A 60 1.27 -2.46 -10.64
C LYS A 60 1.40 -1.74 -11.96
N LEU A 61 2.22 -2.27 -12.84
CA LEU A 61 2.49 -1.66 -14.12
C LEU A 61 1.23 -1.46 -14.94
N ASP A 62 0.24 -2.31 -14.77
CA ASP A 62 -0.99 -2.21 -15.54
C ASP A 62 -1.98 -1.21 -14.94
N GLY A 63 -1.59 -0.47 -13.93
CA GLY A 63 -2.49 0.55 -13.37
C GLY A 63 -3.41 0.04 -12.27
N THR A 64 -3.28 -1.21 -11.86
CA THR A 64 -4.08 -1.71 -10.75
C THR A 64 -3.28 -1.62 -9.47
N VAL A 65 -3.94 -1.81 -8.34
CA VAL A 65 -3.35 -1.59 -7.03
C VAL A 65 -3.57 -2.82 -6.19
N VAL A 66 -2.58 -3.18 -5.39
CA VAL A 66 -2.70 -4.27 -4.43
C VAL A 66 -2.37 -3.73 -3.05
N ALA A 67 -2.92 -4.32 -2.02
CA ALA A 67 -2.72 -3.83 -0.67
C ALA A 67 -2.79 -4.97 0.32
N SER A 68 -2.10 -4.82 1.45
CA SER A 68 -2.13 -5.80 2.53
C SER A 68 -2.12 -5.06 3.84
N CYS A 69 -2.95 -5.47 4.78
CA CYS A 69 -2.99 -4.83 6.06
C CYS A 69 -2.55 -5.77 7.15
N LYS A 70 -2.10 -5.18 8.27
CA LYS A 70 -1.58 -5.92 9.35
C LYS A 70 -2.64 -6.61 10.14
N GLU A 71 -3.82 -6.09 10.24
CA GLU A 71 -4.84 -6.66 11.06
C GLU A 71 -6.13 -6.73 10.34
N SER A 72 -6.94 -7.69 10.67
CA SER A 72 -8.18 -7.86 9.97
C SER A 72 -9.13 -6.71 10.18
N ASP A 73 -9.00 -6.00 11.27
CA ASP A 73 -9.92 -4.91 11.49
C ASP A 73 -9.58 -3.72 10.63
N ASN A 74 -8.53 -3.75 9.86
CA ASN A 74 -8.19 -2.65 9.00
C ASN A 74 -8.35 -3.05 7.55
N GLN A 75 -9.17 -4.05 7.27
CA GLN A 75 -9.22 -4.52 5.94
C GLN A 75 -9.86 -3.58 4.98
N GLU A 76 -10.65 -2.66 5.43
CA GLU A 76 -11.29 -1.75 4.51
C GLU A 76 -10.29 -0.84 3.86
N ALA A 77 -9.20 -0.54 4.52
CA ALA A 77 -8.21 0.34 3.92
C ALA A 77 -7.45 -0.32 2.78
N VAL A 78 -7.64 -1.62 2.58
CA VAL A 78 -6.93 -2.32 1.54
C VAL A 78 -7.85 -2.83 0.45
N ASP A 79 -9.11 -2.40 0.42
CA ASP A 79 -10.03 -2.88 -0.58
C ASP A 79 -9.92 -1.96 -1.79
N VAL A 80 -8.95 -2.20 -2.61
CA VAL A 80 -8.66 -1.36 -3.77
C VAL A 80 -8.86 -2.15 -5.06
N SER A 81 -9.64 -3.23 -4.98
CA SER A 81 -9.67 -4.19 -6.07
C SER A 81 -10.28 -3.64 -7.35
N GLY A 82 -11.08 -2.63 -7.29
CA GLY A 82 -11.68 -2.08 -8.50
C GLY A 82 -10.93 -0.91 -9.11
N TRP A 83 -9.78 -0.55 -8.55
CA TRP A 83 -9.07 0.62 -9.03
C TRP A 83 -8.27 0.29 -10.28
N THR A 84 -8.38 1.12 -11.29
CA THR A 84 -7.66 0.94 -12.55
C THR A 84 -7.13 2.29 -13.03
N ASP A 85 -6.22 2.24 -13.97
CA ASP A 85 -5.63 3.42 -14.56
C ASP A 85 -4.91 4.29 -13.54
N VAL A 86 -4.41 3.69 -12.48
CA VAL A 86 -3.74 4.43 -11.41
C VAL A 86 -2.30 4.72 -11.83
N VAL A 87 -1.84 5.93 -11.58
CA VAL A 87 -0.48 6.32 -11.90
C VAL A 87 0.31 6.72 -10.66
N CYS A 88 -0.34 6.86 -9.51
CA CYS A 88 0.34 7.28 -8.29
C CYS A 88 -0.46 6.80 -7.10
N ILE A 89 0.22 6.37 -6.05
CA ILE A 89 -0.45 5.87 -4.84
C ILE A 89 0.13 6.53 -3.61
N GLY A 90 -0.62 6.53 -2.54
CA GLY A 90 -0.17 6.96 -1.24
C GLY A 90 -0.94 6.27 -0.16
N ALA A 91 -0.28 5.84 0.88
CA ALA A 91 -0.93 5.21 2.02
C ALA A 91 -0.76 6.12 3.21
N GLY A 92 -1.84 6.43 3.88
CA GLY A 92 -1.81 7.29 5.04
C GLY A 92 -2.12 6.51 6.30
N ASN A 93 -2.64 7.19 7.30
CA ASN A 93 -2.89 6.56 8.58
C ASN A 93 -3.99 5.52 8.46
N THR A 94 -5.11 5.87 7.91
CA THR A 94 -6.22 4.94 7.75
C THR A 94 -6.77 4.98 6.33
N GLU A 95 -6.07 5.56 5.38
CA GLU A 95 -6.61 5.69 4.06
C GLU A 95 -5.62 5.23 3.01
N THR A 96 -6.12 4.88 1.87
CA THR A 96 -5.33 4.57 0.69
C THR A 96 -5.80 5.50 -0.42
N LEU A 97 -4.87 6.20 -1.04
CA LEU A 97 -5.19 7.19 -2.05
C LEU A 97 -4.48 6.86 -3.34
N ALA A 98 -5.09 7.23 -4.43
CA ALA A 98 -4.50 7.04 -5.74
C ALA A 98 -4.93 8.14 -6.68
N VAL A 99 -4.10 8.40 -7.68
CA VAL A 99 -4.42 9.35 -8.74
C VAL A 99 -4.45 8.56 -10.03
N THR A 100 -5.47 8.77 -10.84
CA THR A 100 -5.60 8.07 -12.11
C THR A 100 -4.97 8.88 -13.23
N SER A 101 -4.83 8.26 -14.40
CA SER A 101 -4.16 8.90 -15.52
C SER A 101 -4.91 10.11 -16.03
N ASN A 102 -6.21 10.22 -15.74
CA ASN A 102 -6.94 11.41 -16.17
C ASN A 102 -7.09 12.43 -15.05
N GLY A 103 -6.40 12.25 -13.96
CA GLY A 103 -6.38 13.25 -12.89
C GLY A 103 -7.40 13.07 -11.79
N ASP A 104 -8.16 11.99 -11.80
CA ASP A 104 -9.12 11.76 -10.73
C ASP A 104 -8.42 11.19 -9.51
N ILE A 105 -8.97 11.47 -8.35
CA ILE A 105 -8.43 10.95 -7.10
C ILE A 105 -9.36 9.89 -6.58
N LEU A 106 -8.80 8.72 -6.30
CA LEU A 106 -9.52 7.64 -5.68
C LEU A 106 -9.07 7.54 -4.24
N ALA A 107 -10.01 7.29 -3.34
CA ALA A 107 -9.68 7.23 -1.93
C ALA A 107 -10.48 6.13 -1.28
N PHE A 108 -9.83 5.35 -0.43
CA PHE A 108 -10.56 4.41 0.39
C PHE A 108 -10.19 4.72 1.82
N LEU A 109 -11.16 5.06 2.64
CA LEU A 109 -10.95 5.44 4.00
C LEU A 109 -11.55 4.40 4.91
N GLU A 110 -10.85 4.13 6.00
CA GLU A 110 -11.42 3.28 7.00
C GLU A 110 -12.33 4.14 7.81
N LEU A 111 -13.62 3.87 7.82
CA LEU A 111 -14.52 4.69 8.54
C LEU A 111 -14.79 4.10 9.86
N HIS A 112 -14.52 4.80 10.90
CA HIS A 112 -14.96 4.38 12.17
C HIS A 112 -16.30 4.98 12.39
N ASP A 113 -16.84 4.69 13.52
CA ASP A 113 -18.12 5.08 13.74
C ASP A 113 -18.30 6.51 13.63
N GLU A 114 -17.41 7.28 13.96
CA GLU A 114 -17.66 8.63 13.90
C GLU A 114 -17.06 9.14 12.74
N GLY A 115 -16.80 8.44 11.88
CA GLY A 115 -16.09 8.79 10.92
C GLY A 115 -16.59 9.66 10.00
N ILE A 116 -16.73 10.55 9.94
CA ILE A 116 -17.34 11.25 9.25
C ILE A 116 -16.73 11.98 8.29
N TYR A 117 -15.94 11.72 7.61
CA TYR A 117 -15.38 12.42 6.79
C TYR A 117 -15.97 12.28 5.64
N GLU A 118 -16.54 12.84 4.99
CA GLU A 118 -17.09 12.79 3.91
C GLU A 118 -16.23 13.06 2.87
N GLY A 119 -15.33 12.74 2.72
CA GLY A 119 -14.60 12.67 1.65
C GLY A 119 -14.35 13.81 0.86
N SER A 120 -14.13 14.72 1.31
CA SER A 120 -13.96 15.74 0.56
C SER A 120 -12.61 15.90 0.16
N TYR A 121 -12.00 15.12 -0.37
CA TYR A 121 -10.67 15.29 -0.77
C TYR A 121 -10.58 15.90 -2.15
#